data_1a32f858b77c85f6cb64db3e4a0cfb0a
#
_entry.id   1a32f858b77c85f6cb64db3e4a0cfb0a
#
_cell.length_a   1.000
_cell.length_b   1.000
_cell.length_c   1.000
_cell.angle_alpha   90.00
_cell.angle_beta   90.00
_cell.angle_gamma   90.00
#
_symmetry.space_group_name_H-M   'P 1'
#
loop_
_entity.id
_entity.type
_entity.pdbx_description
1 polymer ?
#
loop_
_entity_poly.entity_id
_entity_poly.type
_entity_poly.pdbx_seq_one_letter_code
_entity_poly.pdbx_strand_id
1 'polypeptide(L)'
;MDASYTGPKLGDGVSPPITMGFIMEVMDYFKQQKILHRKYVIQILLQAKEYFKSVSSLLNLRLPEDTSGKVGHFIVCGDTHGQFYDLCNIFNIGGLPSPDNPYLFNGDFVDRGSVSFETVMLLILFKLQNPLALYMLRGNHETKNMNKIYGFEGEVKHKYDQTVMNLFTAVFNELPLAAVIQDSVFVVHGGLSTDTSAMTLEAISSIQRSREPPESGLMSDLLWSDPQQFPGRLPSKRGVGYSFGPDYTKNFLEKNNLKLLVRSHEVKQEGYVVEHDGKCITIFSAPNYCDQMGNKGAFIKFYENMEPTFTQFDAVPHPNVPPMQYASSMLY
;
A
#
# COMPACT_ATOMS: atom_id res chain seq x y z
N MET A 1 5.62 -17.45 27.43
CA MET A 1 5.19 -18.04 26.13
C MET A 1 4.26 -19.20 26.46
N ASP A 2 3.15 -19.28 25.76
CA ASP A 2 2.33 -20.47 25.80
C ASP A 2 3.17 -21.65 25.30
N ALA A 3 3.39 -22.65 26.17
CA ALA A 3 4.22 -23.84 25.87
C ALA A 3 3.67 -24.65 24.68
N SER A 4 2.45 -24.38 24.23
CA SER A 4 1.77 -25.05 23.12
C SER A 4 2.06 -24.41 21.75
N TYR A 5 2.63 -23.20 21.68
CA TYR A 5 2.89 -22.54 20.40
C TYR A 5 4.06 -23.18 19.63
N THR A 6 3.75 -23.75 18.48
CA THR A 6 4.70 -24.45 17.59
C THR A 6 5.00 -23.70 16.31
N GLY A 7 4.43 -22.49 16.12
CA GLY A 7 4.62 -21.67 14.91
C GLY A 7 5.98 -20.95 14.86
N PRO A 8 6.17 -20.10 13.84
CA PRO A 8 7.39 -19.33 13.63
C PRO A 8 7.76 -18.48 14.84
N LYS A 9 9.04 -18.43 15.20
CA LYS A 9 9.54 -17.71 16.37
C LYS A 9 10.56 -16.66 15.97
N LEU A 10 10.31 -15.41 16.36
CA LEU A 10 11.32 -14.39 16.35
C LEU A 10 12.34 -14.64 17.48
N GLY A 11 13.60 -14.25 17.25
CA GLY A 11 14.64 -14.30 18.27
C GLY A 11 14.28 -13.51 19.54
N ASP A 12 15.08 -13.71 20.58
CA ASP A 12 14.92 -12.96 21.83
C ASP A 12 15.44 -11.52 21.71
N GLY A 13 14.87 -10.62 22.52
CA GLY A 13 15.24 -9.21 22.55
C GLY A 13 14.07 -8.26 22.25
N VAL A 14 14.35 -6.98 22.36
CA VAL A 14 13.34 -5.92 22.10
C VAL A 14 13.09 -5.73 20.61
N SER A 15 14.15 -5.86 19.80
CA SER A 15 14.13 -5.73 18.33
C SER A 15 14.94 -6.84 17.68
N PRO A 16 14.48 -8.10 17.71
CA PRO A 16 15.18 -9.18 17.06
C PRO A 16 15.18 -8.97 15.54
N PRO A 17 16.27 -9.34 14.83
CA PRO A 17 16.35 -9.20 13.39
C PRO A 17 15.33 -10.10 12.70
N ILE A 18 14.65 -9.55 11.69
CA ILE A 18 13.74 -10.29 10.82
C ILE A 18 14.56 -10.89 9.69
N THR A 19 14.58 -12.23 9.61
CA THR A 19 15.31 -12.95 8.58
C THR A 19 14.39 -13.39 7.44
N MET A 20 14.93 -13.61 6.26
CA MET A 20 14.17 -14.18 5.14
C MET A 20 13.58 -15.55 5.49
N GLY A 21 14.34 -16.40 6.23
CA GLY A 21 13.83 -17.70 6.70
C GLY A 21 12.57 -17.55 7.56
N PHE A 22 12.57 -16.60 8.51
CA PHE A 22 11.39 -16.30 9.33
C PHE A 22 10.21 -15.82 8.48
N ILE A 23 10.43 -14.96 7.47
CA ILE A 23 9.37 -14.50 6.58
C ILE A 23 8.74 -15.67 5.81
N MET A 24 9.56 -16.55 5.26
CA MET A 24 9.06 -17.72 4.52
C MET A 24 8.26 -18.66 5.42
N GLU A 25 8.72 -18.93 6.64
CA GLU A 25 7.96 -19.70 7.62
C GLU A 25 6.61 -19.04 7.97
N VAL A 26 6.59 -17.72 8.19
CA VAL A 26 5.35 -16.96 8.48
C VAL A 26 4.42 -17.00 7.28
N MET A 27 4.92 -16.81 6.07
CA MET A 27 4.10 -16.85 4.85
C MET A 27 3.43 -18.22 4.68
N ASP A 28 4.15 -19.31 4.89
CA ASP A 28 3.59 -20.66 4.83
C ASP A 28 2.62 -20.95 5.98
N TYR A 29 2.88 -20.38 7.15
CA TYR A 29 2.00 -20.48 8.32
C TYR A 29 0.67 -19.76 8.09
N PHE A 30 0.71 -18.57 7.46
CA PHE A 30 -0.47 -17.80 7.06
C PHE A 30 -1.27 -18.48 5.94
N LYS A 31 -0.61 -19.10 4.95
CA LYS A 31 -1.29 -19.92 3.93
C LYS A 31 -2.10 -21.06 4.52
N GLN A 32 -1.68 -21.59 5.68
CA GLN A 32 -2.41 -22.60 6.46
C GLN A 32 -3.50 -22.01 7.38
N GLN A 33 -3.78 -20.70 7.27
CA GLN A 33 -4.76 -19.97 8.11
C GLN A 33 -4.41 -20.02 9.61
N LYS A 34 -3.15 -20.13 9.95
CA LYS A 34 -2.65 -20.15 11.34
C LYS A 34 -2.26 -18.75 11.80
N ILE A 35 -2.40 -18.50 13.09
CA ILE A 35 -2.20 -17.18 13.71
C ILE A 35 -0.82 -17.09 14.34
N LEU A 36 -0.05 -16.05 13.98
CA LEU A 36 1.25 -15.75 14.57
C LEU A 36 1.08 -15.39 16.06
N HIS A 37 2.01 -15.84 16.91
CA HIS A 37 1.90 -15.56 18.33
C HIS A 37 1.90 -14.06 18.64
N ARG A 38 0.98 -13.61 19.49
CA ARG A 38 0.76 -12.18 19.84
C ARG A 38 2.04 -11.44 20.23
N LYS A 39 2.96 -12.07 20.97
CA LYS A 39 4.26 -11.49 21.35
C LYS A 39 5.03 -11.02 20.13
N TYR A 40 5.12 -11.84 19.10
CA TYR A 40 5.87 -11.51 17.88
C TYR A 40 5.17 -10.44 17.05
N VAL A 41 3.85 -10.47 16.97
CA VAL A 41 3.05 -9.40 16.33
C VAL A 41 3.38 -8.04 16.96
N ILE A 42 3.35 -7.96 18.29
CA ILE A 42 3.69 -6.73 19.03
C ILE A 42 5.12 -6.29 18.74
N GLN A 43 6.10 -7.20 18.78
CA GLN A 43 7.50 -6.88 18.50
C GLN A 43 7.69 -6.34 17.07
N ILE A 44 7.05 -6.95 16.07
CA ILE A 44 7.09 -6.52 14.67
C ILE A 44 6.46 -5.14 14.50
N LEU A 45 5.27 -4.90 15.06
CA LEU A 45 4.57 -3.63 14.94
C LEU A 45 5.31 -2.48 15.63
N LEU A 46 5.96 -2.73 16.78
CA LEU A 46 6.80 -1.72 17.43
C LEU A 46 8.01 -1.35 16.57
N GLN A 47 8.70 -2.34 15.98
CA GLN A 47 9.81 -2.10 15.06
C GLN A 47 9.34 -1.32 13.82
N ALA A 48 8.19 -1.71 13.24
CA ALA A 48 7.60 -1.02 12.08
C ALA A 48 7.29 0.44 12.39
N LYS A 49 6.66 0.72 13.54
CA LYS A 49 6.36 2.08 13.98
C LYS A 49 7.60 2.94 14.06
N GLU A 50 8.65 2.46 14.73
CA GLU A 50 9.91 3.22 14.86
C GLU A 50 10.58 3.44 13.50
N TYR A 51 10.56 2.43 12.62
CA TYR A 51 11.08 2.57 11.27
C TYR A 51 10.32 3.64 10.47
N PHE A 52 8.98 3.54 10.37
CA PHE A 52 8.20 4.48 9.57
C PHE A 52 8.21 5.90 10.14
N LYS A 53 8.33 6.07 11.46
CA LYS A 53 8.53 7.37 12.09
C LYS A 53 9.83 8.05 11.65
N SER A 54 10.87 7.30 11.32
CA SER A 54 12.18 7.83 10.93
C SER A 54 12.27 8.30 9.48
N VAL A 55 11.29 7.96 8.62
CA VAL A 55 11.32 8.30 7.20
C VAL A 55 10.46 9.52 6.86
N SER A 56 10.72 10.16 5.72
CA SER A 56 9.99 11.35 5.25
C SER A 56 8.54 11.03 4.83
N SER A 57 7.67 12.03 4.82
CA SER A 57 6.31 11.94 4.26
C SER A 57 6.32 11.74 2.75
N LEU A 58 7.35 12.22 2.05
CA LEU A 58 7.64 11.98 0.65
C LEU A 58 8.93 11.18 0.54
N LEU A 59 8.88 10.02 -0.11
CA LEU A 59 10.04 9.18 -0.38
C LEU A 59 10.69 9.55 -1.72
N ASN A 60 12.02 9.59 -1.77
CA ASN A 60 12.78 9.70 -3.01
C ASN A 60 13.45 8.35 -3.29
N LEU A 61 12.99 7.66 -4.32
CA LEU A 61 13.37 6.29 -4.64
C LEU A 61 14.21 6.24 -5.91
N ARG A 62 15.13 5.28 -5.96
CA ARG A 62 16.01 5.04 -7.11
C ARG A 62 15.86 3.60 -7.58
N LEU A 63 16.05 3.37 -8.88
CA LEU A 63 16.19 2.02 -9.39
C LEU A 63 17.46 1.40 -8.80
N PRO A 64 17.44 0.10 -8.53
CA PRO A 64 18.66 -0.59 -8.11
C PRO A 64 19.70 -0.58 -9.22
N GLU A 65 20.96 -0.48 -8.83
CA GLU A 65 22.11 -0.55 -9.74
C GLU A 65 23.05 -1.62 -9.21
N ASP A 66 23.46 -2.57 -10.06
CA ASP A 66 24.40 -3.59 -9.68
C ASP A 66 25.85 -3.09 -9.69
N THR A 67 26.77 -3.90 -9.22
CA THR A 67 28.21 -3.56 -9.15
C THR A 67 28.87 -3.33 -10.51
N SER A 68 28.22 -3.69 -11.61
CA SER A 68 28.67 -3.41 -13.00
C SER A 68 28.10 -2.13 -13.57
N GLY A 69 27.23 -1.42 -12.83
CA GLY A 69 26.53 -0.21 -13.29
C GLY A 69 25.27 -0.52 -14.11
N LYS A 70 24.82 -1.77 -14.13
CA LYS A 70 23.56 -2.13 -14.81
C LYS A 70 22.38 -1.74 -13.94
N VAL A 71 21.52 -0.90 -14.49
CA VAL A 71 20.27 -0.46 -13.84
C VAL A 71 19.22 -1.57 -13.92
N GLY A 72 18.62 -1.87 -12.77
CA GLY A 72 17.54 -2.83 -12.64
C GLY A 72 16.18 -2.24 -12.95
N HIS A 73 15.17 -2.69 -12.22
CA HIS A 73 13.79 -2.22 -12.37
C HIS A 73 13.17 -1.95 -11.00
N PHE A 74 12.00 -1.29 -10.99
CA PHE A 74 11.20 -1.02 -9.80
C PHE A 74 9.76 -1.45 -10.06
N ILE A 75 9.15 -2.18 -9.12
CA ILE A 75 7.76 -2.66 -9.23
C ILE A 75 6.84 -1.78 -8.39
N VAL A 76 5.74 -1.30 -8.99
CA VAL A 76 4.69 -0.53 -8.30
C VAL A 76 3.39 -1.30 -8.34
N CYS A 77 2.85 -1.60 -7.16
CA CYS A 77 1.57 -2.26 -6.95
C CYS A 77 0.55 -1.25 -6.40
N GLY A 78 -0.73 -1.42 -6.77
CA GLY A 78 -1.85 -0.71 -6.17
C GLY A 78 -2.44 -1.44 -4.97
N ASP A 79 -3.75 -1.20 -4.74
CA ASP A 79 -4.55 -1.75 -3.65
C ASP A 79 -4.49 -3.28 -3.61
N THR A 80 -4.37 -3.85 -2.42
CA THR A 80 -4.37 -5.31 -2.20
C THR A 80 -5.51 -5.78 -1.29
N HIS A 81 -6.10 -4.88 -0.50
CA HIS A 81 -7.33 -5.06 0.27
C HIS A 81 -7.51 -6.44 0.92
N GLY A 82 -6.51 -6.89 1.68
CA GLY A 82 -6.61 -8.14 2.42
C GLY A 82 -6.67 -9.41 1.56
N GLN A 83 -6.29 -9.33 0.28
CA GLN A 83 -6.23 -10.48 -0.62
C GLN A 83 -4.84 -11.15 -0.54
N PHE A 84 -4.54 -11.78 0.58
CA PHE A 84 -3.24 -12.36 0.93
C PHE A 84 -2.72 -13.36 -0.12
N TYR A 85 -3.60 -14.21 -0.66
CA TYR A 85 -3.21 -15.23 -1.64
C TYR A 85 -2.81 -14.60 -2.99
N ASP A 86 -3.50 -13.54 -3.38
CA ASP A 86 -3.14 -12.74 -4.56
C ASP A 86 -1.85 -11.94 -4.33
N LEU A 87 -1.60 -11.43 -3.11
CA LEU A 87 -0.30 -10.85 -2.77
C LEU A 87 0.84 -11.87 -2.91
N CYS A 88 0.63 -13.11 -2.45
CA CYS A 88 1.60 -14.20 -2.67
C CYS A 88 1.80 -14.47 -4.16
N ASN A 89 0.74 -14.39 -4.97
CA ASN A 89 0.81 -14.55 -6.42
C ASN A 89 1.58 -13.41 -7.10
N ILE A 90 1.42 -12.16 -6.64
CA ILE A 90 2.26 -11.03 -7.10
C ILE A 90 3.75 -11.37 -6.93
N PHE A 91 4.14 -11.91 -5.76
CA PHE A 91 5.53 -12.31 -5.51
C PHE A 91 5.97 -13.53 -6.33
N ASN A 92 5.05 -14.45 -6.67
CA ASN A 92 5.35 -15.56 -7.58
C ASN A 92 5.64 -15.08 -9.01
N ILE A 93 4.89 -14.08 -9.49
CA ILE A 93 5.02 -13.52 -10.85
C ILE A 93 6.20 -12.55 -10.94
N GLY A 94 6.32 -11.66 -9.96
CA GLY A 94 7.30 -10.57 -9.95
C GLY A 94 8.64 -10.94 -9.31
N GLY A 95 8.72 -12.06 -8.58
CA GLY A 95 9.84 -12.42 -7.70
C GLY A 95 9.66 -11.85 -6.29
N LEU A 96 10.33 -12.46 -5.31
CA LEU A 96 10.31 -11.96 -3.94
C LEU A 96 10.96 -10.57 -3.84
N PRO A 97 10.48 -9.71 -2.92
CA PRO A 97 11.12 -8.43 -2.65
C PRO A 97 12.59 -8.59 -2.23
N SER A 98 13.47 -7.86 -2.88
CA SER A 98 14.89 -7.77 -2.55
C SER A 98 15.42 -6.38 -2.95
N PRO A 99 16.62 -5.97 -2.52
CA PRO A 99 17.23 -4.72 -2.98
C PRO A 99 17.35 -4.63 -4.50
N ASP A 100 17.57 -5.77 -5.18
CA ASP A 100 17.67 -5.85 -6.65
C ASP A 100 16.31 -6.01 -7.35
N ASN A 101 15.25 -6.28 -6.59
CA ASN A 101 13.88 -6.41 -7.05
C ASN A 101 12.92 -5.64 -6.11
N PRO A 102 13.05 -4.30 -6.01
CA PRO A 102 12.28 -3.50 -5.08
C PRO A 102 10.83 -3.32 -5.50
N TYR A 103 9.96 -3.28 -4.51
CA TYR A 103 8.52 -3.05 -4.64
C TYR A 103 8.09 -1.77 -3.93
N LEU A 104 7.11 -1.08 -4.50
CA LEU A 104 6.31 -0.06 -3.84
C LEU A 104 4.84 -0.49 -3.86
N PHE A 105 4.25 -0.64 -2.70
CA PHE A 105 2.81 -0.84 -2.52
C PHE A 105 2.15 0.50 -2.17
N ASN A 106 1.16 0.90 -2.96
CA ASN A 106 0.61 2.25 -2.97
C ASN A 106 -0.63 2.41 -2.08
N GLY A 107 -0.62 1.81 -0.88
CA GLY A 107 -1.72 1.93 0.08
C GLY A 107 -2.83 0.90 -0.09
N ASP A 108 -3.83 1.01 0.77
CA ASP A 108 -5.01 0.14 0.82
C ASP A 108 -4.66 -1.35 0.91
N PHE A 109 -3.88 -1.69 1.93
CA PHE A 109 -3.46 -3.08 2.19
C PHE A 109 -4.55 -3.87 2.87
N VAL A 110 -5.43 -3.20 3.60
CA VAL A 110 -6.41 -3.76 4.53
C VAL A 110 -7.84 -3.43 4.15
N ASP A 111 -8.79 -3.98 4.90
CA ASP A 111 -10.24 -3.85 4.68
C ASP A 111 -10.76 -4.61 3.44
N ARG A 112 -12.06 -4.82 3.35
CA ARG A 112 -12.75 -5.53 2.27
C ARG A 112 -12.44 -7.03 2.22
N GLY A 113 -11.20 -7.42 1.96
CA GLY A 113 -10.75 -8.81 2.10
C GLY A 113 -10.62 -9.20 3.57
N SER A 114 -10.91 -10.44 3.89
CA SER A 114 -10.95 -10.95 5.28
C SER A 114 -9.63 -11.61 5.72
N VAL A 115 -8.53 -11.39 4.98
CA VAL A 115 -7.16 -11.84 5.30
C VAL A 115 -6.20 -10.65 5.31
N SER A 116 -6.71 -9.51 5.81
CA SER A 116 -6.00 -8.23 5.82
C SER A 116 -4.82 -8.22 6.79
N PHE A 117 -4.96 -8.88 7.94
CA PHE A 117 -3.88 -9.00 8.91
C PHE A 117 -2.64 -9.65 8.29
N GLU A 118 -2.80 -10.79 7.63
CA GLU A 118 -1.72 -11.52 6.97
C GLU A 118 -1.10 -10.71 5.84
N THR A 119 -1.93 -10.02 5.07
CA THR A 119 -1.50 -9.15 3.94
C THR A 119 -0.57 -8.05 4.43
N VAL A 120 -1.03 -7.21 5.34
CA VAL A 120 -0.22 -6.07 5.83
C VAL A 120 0.97 -6.53 6.65
N MET A 121 0.83 -7.61 7.43
CA MET A 121 1.93 -8.16 8.22
C MET A 121 3.06 -8.69 7.32
N LEU A 122 2.74 -9.37 6.22
CA LEU A 122 3.75 -9.84 5.26
C LEU A 122 4.52 -8.68 4.61
N LEU A 123 3.82 -7.61 4.22
CA LEU A 123 4.46 -6.41 3.68
C LEU A 123 5.40 -5.75 4.71
N ILE A 124 4.95 -5.61 5.97
CA ILE A 124 5.77 -5.08 7.06
C ILE A 124 7.01 -5.95 7.31
N LEU A 125 6.88 -7.26 7.27
CA LEU A 125 8.00 -8.18 7.45
C LEU A 125 9.08 -8.01 6.38
N PHE A 126 8.71 -7.96 5.11
CA PHE A 126 9.66 -7.69 4.01
C PHE A 126 10.31 -6.31 4.16
N LYS A 127 9.52 -5.29 4.56
CA LYS A 127 10.05 -3.95 4.80
C LYS A 127 11.11 -3.92 5.90
N LEU A 128 10.85 -4.58 7.00
CA LEU A 128 11.78 -4.61 8.14
C LEU A 128 12.99 -5.51 7.90
N GLN A 129 12.84 -6.56 7.10
CA GLN A 129 13.95 -7.45 6.73
C GLN A 129 15.00 -6.71 5.91
N ASN A 130 14.58 -5.95 4.91
CA ASN A 130 15.45 -5.08 4.15
C ASN A 130 14.70 -3.82 3.69
N PRO A 131 15.02 -2.65 4.25
CA PRO A 131 14.35 -1.41 3.92
C PRO A 131 14.41 -0.97 2.44
N LEU A 132 15.36 -1.49 1.66
CA LEU A 132 15.47 -1.20 0.23
C LEU A 132 14.67 -2.17 -0.66
N ALA A 133 14.18 -3.28 -0.09
CA ALA A 133 13.46 -4.31 -0.84
C ALA A 133 11.97 -3.97 -1.05
N LEU A 134 11.35 -3.26 -0.11
CA LEU A 134 9.92 -2.98 -0.15
C LEU A 134 9.61 -1.61 0.46
N TYR A 135 8.72 -0.88 -0.20
CA TYR A 135 8.21 0.42 0.23
C TYR A 135 6.68 0.37 0.34
N MET A 136 6.13 1.08 1.31
CA MET A 136 4.70 1.14 1.60
C MET A 136 4.28 2.60 1.71
N LEU A 137 3.24 3.01 0.98
CA LEU A 137 2.59 4.31 1.15
C LEU A 137 1.27 4.13 1.90
N ARG A 138 0.77 5.19 2.50
CA ARG A 138 -0.51 5.20 3.18
C ARG A 138 -1.64 5.34 2.17
N GLY A 139 -2.65 4.47 2.24
CA GLY A 139 -3.93 4.63 1.60
C GLY A 139 -4.99 5.20 2.55
N ASN A 140 -6.18 5.46 2.04
CA ASN A 140 -7.28 5.95 2.86
C ASN A 140 -7.84 4.87 3.79
N HIS A 141 -7.62 3.58 3.47
CA HIS A 141 -7.98 2.47 4.35
C HIS A 141 -6.98 2.22 5.49
N GLU A 142 -5.81 2.83 5.49
CA GLU A 142 -4.92 2.85 6.65
C GLU A 142 -5.33 3.96 7.63
N THR A 143 -6.62 3.96 8.04
CA THR A 143 -7.26 4.90 8.97
C THR A 143 -8.28 4.22 9.89
N LYS A 144 -8.48 4.77 11.09
CA LYS A 144 -9.40 4.20 12.09
C LYS A 144 -10.82 4.07 11.57
N ASN A 145 -11.33 5.10 10.89
CA ASN A 145 -12.71 5.13 10.44
C ASN A 145 -12.97 4.03 9.41
N MET A 146 -12.09 3.89 8.42
CA MET A 146 -12.24 2.85 7.40
C MET A 146 -12.10 1.46 8.00
N ASN A 147 -11.11 1.24 8.86
CA ASN A 147 -10.89 -0.06 9.50
C ASN A 147 -12.08 -0.51 10.36
N LYS A 148 -12.77 0.43 11.02
CA LYS A 148 -13.97 0.15 11.78
C LYS A 148 -15.16 -0.26 10.90
N ILE A 149 -15.29 0.37 9.71
CA ILE A 149 -16.41 0.15 8.81
C ILE A 149 -16.18 -1.11 7.96
N TYR A 150 -15.00 -1.26 7.37
CA TYR A 150 -14.74 -2.22 6.29
C TYR A 150 -14.03 -3.51 6.71
N GLY A 151 -13.77 -3.70 8.00
CA GLY A 151 -13.51 -5.03 8.56
C GLY A 151 -12.18 -5.23 9.26
N PHE A 152 -11.13 -4.47 8.97
CA PHE A 152 -9.81 -4.73 9.54
C PHE A 152 -9.78 -4.66 11.08
N GLU A 153 -10.49 -3.69 11.68
CA GLU A 153 -10.57 -3.59 13.14
C GLU A 153 -11.24 -4.85 13.74
N GLY A 154 -12.33 -5.32 13.12
CA GLY A 154 -13.02 -6.54 13.53
C GLY A 154 -12.15 -7.79 13.40
N GLU A 155 -11.41 -7.90 12.29
CA GLU A 155 -10.48 -9.00 12.03
C GLU A 155 -9.37 -9.06 13.10
N VAL A 156 -8.69 -7.92 13.34
CA VAL A 156 -7.60 -7.86 14.33
C VAL A 156 -8.10 -8.16 15.74
N LYS A 157 -9.28 -7.65 16.12
CA LYS A 157 -9.88 -7.95 17.44
C LYS A 157 -10.30 -9.41 17.58
N HIS A 158 -10.75 -10.05 16.49
CA HIS A 158 -11.07 -11.46 16.48
C HIS A 158 -9.83 -12.34 16.61
N LYS A 159 -8.77 -12.03 15.87
CA LYS A 159 -7.49 -12.79 15.90
C LYS A 159 -6.65 -12.51 17.15
N TYR A 160 -6.75 -11.30 17.68
CA TYR A 160 -5.95 -10.81 18.82
C TYR A 160 -6.78 -9.97 19.78
N ASP A 161 -6.54 -8.65 19.83
CA ASP A 161 -7.21 -7.73 20.76
C ASP A 161 -7.10 -6.26 20.32
N GLN A 162 -7.73 -5.37 21.11
CA GLN A 162 -7.68 -3.92 20.90
C GLN A 162 -6.25 -3.34 20.99
N THR A 163 -5.36 -3.93 21.78
CA THR A 163 -3.97 -3.45 21.91
C THR A 163 -3.22 -3.61 20.60
N VAL A 164 -3.38 -4.77 19.93
CA VAL A 164 -2.78 -5.03 18.62
C VAL A 164 -3.37 -4.08 17.58
N MET A 165 -4.69 -3.84 17.59
CA MET A 165 -5.32 -2.87 16.69
C MET A 165 -4.78 -1.44 16.90
N ASN A 166 -4.60 -1.02 18.13
CA ASN A 166 -4.03 0.29 18.44
C ASN A 166 -2.57 0.42 17.92
N LEU A 167 -1.80 -0.66 17.94
CA LEU A 167 -0.45 -0.68 17.36
C LEU A 167 -0.49 -0.56 15.83
N PHE A 168 -1.40 -1.26 15.14
CA PHE A 168 -1.60 -1.06 13.70
C PHE A 168 -1.95 0.39 13.38
N THR A 169 -2.89 0.98 14.11
CA THR A 169 -3.22 2.41 13.94
C THR A 169 -2.00 3.30 14.10
N ALA A 170 -1.16 3.02 15.10
CA ALA A 170 0.07 3.78 15.31
C ALA A 170 1.08 3.61 14.18
N VAL A 171 1.19 2.41 13.59
CA VAL A 171 2.01 2.14 12.40
C VAL A 171 1.45 2.89 11.17
N PHE A 172 0.15 2.80 10.94
CA PHE A 172 -0.52 3.43 9.79
C PHE A 172 -0.35 4.96 9.79
N ASN A 173 -0.40 5.59 10.96
CA ASN A 173 -0.17 7.02 11.10
C ASN A 173 1.25 7.45 10.72
N GLU A 174 2.23 6.55 10.77
CA GLU A 174 3.62 6.83 10.41
C GLU A 174 3.96 6.49 8.95
N LEU A 175 3.04 5.86 8.18
CA LEU A 175 3.29 5.53 6.78
C LEU A 175 3.53 6.79 5.94
N PRO A 176 4.51 6.79 5.02
CA PRO A 176 4.70 7.86 4.04
C PRO A 176 3.45 8.06 3.16
N LEU A 177 3.26 9.27 2.64
CA LEU A 177 2.08 9.64 1.86
C LEU A 177 2.29 9.53 0.34
N ALA A 178 3.52 9.72 -0.12
CA ALA A 178 3.85 9.70 -1.54
C ALA A 178 5.31 9.31 -1.77
N ALA A 179 5.63 9.01 -3.03
CA ALA A 179 7.00 8.75 -3.47
C ALA A 179 7.29 9.39 -4.82
N VAL A 180 8.56 9.71 -5.07
CA VAL A 180 9.08 10.05 -6.39
C VAL A 180 10.11 8.99 -6.78
N ILE A 181 9.96 8.36 -7.94
CA ILE A 181 10.89 7.37 -8.48
C ILE A 181 11.71 8.03 -9.60
N GLN A 182 13.05 7.96 -9.51
CA GLN A 182 14.01 8.50 -10.49
C GLN A 182 13.74 9.97 -10.90
N ASP A 183 13.33 10.82 -9.95
CA ASP A 183 12.95 12.21 -10.20
C ASP A 183 11.97 12.38 -11.37
N SER A 184 11.18 11.37 -11.68
CA SER A 184 10.38 11.26 -12.90
C SER A 184 8.93 10.88 -12.65
N VAL A 185 8.68 9.87 -11.79
CA VAL A 185 7.35 9.32 -11.54
C VAL A 185 6.91 9.65 -10.13
N PHE A 186 5.80 10.37 -9.99
CA PHE A 186 5.16 10.62 -8.71
C PHE A 186 4.13 9.54 -8.42
N VAL A 187 4.22 8.91 -7.25
CA VAL A 187 3.32 7.85 -6.80
C VAL A 187 2.59 8.32 -5.55
N VAL A 188 1.26 8.24 -5.55
CA VAL A 188 0.39 8.63 -4.45
C VAL A 188 -0.87 7.76 -4.47
N HIS A 189 -1.48 7.50 -3.31
CA HIS A 189 -2.63 6.58 -3.26
C HIS A 189 -3.88 7.14 -3.95
N GLY A 190 -4.42 8.26 -3.49
CA GLY A 190 -5.62 8.89 -4.04
C GLY A 190 -5.30 9.73 -5.28
N GLY A 191 -4.79 10.93 -5.09
CA GLY A 191 -4.51 11.81 -6.24
C GLY A 191 -3.98 13.19 -5.83
N LEU A 192 -4.27 14.16 -6.66
CA LEU A 192 -3.78 15.51 -6.51
C LEU A 192 -4.74 16.40 -5.74
N SER A 193 -4.19 17.32 -4.94
CA SER A 193 -4.96 18.43 -4.40
C SER A 193 -5.29 19.44 -5.49
N THR A 194 -6.44 20.04 -5.38
CA THR A 194 -6.88 21.12 -6.27
C THR A 194 -6.40 22.50 -5.81
N ASP A 195 -5.74 22.59 -4.66
CA ASP A 195 -4.94 23.76 -4.30
C ASP A 195 -3.56 23.67 -4.97
N THR A 196 -3.48 24.25 -6.17
CA THR A 196 -2.27 24.24 -6.98
C THR A 196 -1.10 24.99 -6.33
N SER A 197 -1.38 25.91 -5.41
CA SER A 197 -0.31 26.63 -4.67
C SER A 197 0.37 25.73 -3.66
N ALA A 198 -0.39 24.90 -2.96
CA ALA A 198 0.08 23.94 -1.97
C ALA A 198 0.62 22.63 -2.58
N MET A 199 0.30 22.34 -3.86
CA MET A 199 0.67 21.07 -4.51
C MET A 199 2.13 21.11 -5.04
N THR A 200 3.09 21.02 -4.12
CA THR A 200 4.53 20.92 -4.40
C THR A 200 5.14 19.74 -3.64
N LEU A 201 6.25 19.19 -4.15
CA LEU A 201 6.98 18.12 -3.48
C LEU A 201 7.48 18.55 -2.08
N GLU A 202 7.87 19.81 -1.92
CA GLU A 202 8.26 20.38 -0.62
C GLU A 202 7.09 20.41 0.37
N ALA A 203 5.92 20.87 -0.05
CA ALA A 203 4.73 20.89 0.79
C ALA A 203 4.33 19.48 1.22
N ILE A 204 4.37 18.51 0.30
CA ILE A 204 4.08 17.10 0.60
C ILE A 204 5.09 16.53 1.61
N SER A 205 6.39 16.79 1.40
CA SER A 205 7.45 16.35 2.30
C SER A 205 7.30 16.91 3.71
N SER A 206 6.76 18.12 3.84
CA SER A 206 6.58 18.85 5.10
C SER A 206 5.31 18.47 5.87
N ILE A 207 4.44 17.61 5.31
CA ILE A 207 3.20 17.20 5.99
C ILE A 207 3.53 16.47 7.30
N GLN A 208 2.92 16.94 8.38
CA GLN A 208 2.95 16.27 9.69
C GLN A 208 1.93 15.12 9.66
N ARG A 209 2.39 13.93 9.21
CA ARG A 209 1.52 12.78 8.92
C ARG A 209 1.20 11.91 10.12
N SER A 210 1.95 12.01 11.24
CA SER A 210 1.81 11.17 12.45
C SER A 210 0.47 11.37 13.16
N ARG A 211 -0.64 11.25 12.43
CA ARG A 211 -2.02 11.46 12.88
C ARG A 211 -3.03 10.81 11.93
N GLU A 212 -4.28 10.77 12.37
CA GLU A 212 -5.38 10.50 11.44
C GLU A 212 -5.50 11.64 10.41
N PRO A 213 -5.84 11.33 9.13
CA PRO A 213 -6.06 12.36 8.13
C PRO A 213 -7.16 13.33 8.57
N PRO A 214 -6.99 14.64 8.34
CA PRO A 214 -8.07 15.62 8.57
C PRO A 214 -9.20 15.43 7.55
N GLU A 215 -10.34 16.07 7.79
CA GLU A 215 -11.50 16.03 6.86
C GLU A 215 -11.21 16.70 5.51
N SER A 216 -10.24 17.61 5.46
CA SER A 216 -9.86 18.36 4.25
C SER A 216 -8.41 18.79 4.27
N GLY A 217 -7.90 19.27 3.14
CA GLY A 217 -6.54 19.77 2.96
C GLY A 217 -5.62 18.75 2.30
N LEU A 218 -4.35 19.15 2.09
CA LEU A 218 -3.41 18.43 1.24
C LEU A 218 -3.29 16.94 1.60
N MET A 219 -3.15 16.60 2.89
CA MET A 219 -3.05 15.21 3.32
C MET A 219 -4.29 14.38 2.96
N SER A 220 -5.48 14.97 3.15
CA SER A 220 -6.75 14.33 2.78
C SER A 220 -6.86 14.15 1.27
N ASP A 221 -6.53 15.18 0.50
CA ASP A 221 -6.62 15.13 -0.96
C ASP A 221 -5.69 14.05 -1.55
N LEU A 222 -4.47 13.91 -1.04
CA LEU A 222 -3.51 12.88 -1.46
C LEU A 222 -4.04 11.45 -1.24
N LEU A 223 -4.94 11.25 -0.27
CA LEU A 223 -5.50 9.94 0.06
C LEU A 223 -6.84 9.65 -0.63
N TRP A 224 -7.60 10.69 -1.05
CA TRP A 224 -8.99 10.53 -1.44
C TRP A 224 -9.36 11.06 -2.84
N SER A 225 -8.53 11.92 -3.46
CA SER A 225 -8.87 12.53 -4.75
C SER A 225 -8.81 11.52 -5.89
N ASP A 226 -9.70 11.66 -6.87
CA ASP A 226 -9.80 10.81 -8.07
C ASP A 226 -9.60 11.63 -9.35
N PRO A 227 -9.02 11.07 -10.43
CA PRO A 227 -8.97 11.73 -11.73
C PRO A 227 -10.36 11.80 -12.36
N GLN A 228 -10.60 12.83 -13.18
CA GLN A 228 -11.77 12.96 -14.06
C GLN A 228 -11.32 13.26 -15.48
N GLN A 229 -12.14 12.90 -16.46
CA GLN A 229 -11.80 13.04 -17.88
C GLN A 229 -11.80 14.48 -18.40
N PHE A 230 -12.55 15.38 -17.73
CA PHE A 230 -12.72 16.76 -18.17
C PHE A 230 -11.79 17.70 -17.41
N PRO A 231 -11.30 18.80 -18.05
CA PRO A 231 -10.54 19.84 -17.35
C PRO A 231 -11.32 20.44 -16.18
N GLY A 232 -10.59 20.99 -15.22
CA GLY A 232 -11.13 21.58 -14.01
C GLY A 232 -11.24 20.60 -12.85
N ARG A 233 -12.05 20.97 -11.84
CA ARG A 233 -12.25 20.17 -10.62
C ARG A 233 -13.74 20.09 -10.29
N LEU A 234 -14.09 19.00 -9.62
CA LEU A 234 -15.42 18.81 -9.02
C LEU A 234 -15.24 18.32 -7.57
N PRO A 235 -16.25 18.55 -6.71
CA PRO A 235 -16.32 17.84 -5.43
C PRO A 235 -16.30 16.34 -5.65
N SER A 236 -15.55 15.61 -4.85
CA SER A 236 -15.51 14.14 -4.93
C SER A 236 -16.89 13.55 -4.61
N LYS A 237 -17.29 12.53 -5.35
CA LYS A 237 -18.49 11.72 -5.06
C LYS A 237 -18.36 10.94 -3.75
N ARG A 238 -17.16 10.83 -3.22
CA ARG A 238 -16.87 10.16 -1.94
C ARG A 238 -17.16 11.04 -0.72
N GLY A 239 -17.42 12.33 -0.92
CA GLY A 239 -17.61 13.32 0.16
C GLY A 239 -16.32 13.86 0.76
N VAL A 240 -15.16 13.32 0.36
CA VAL A 240 -13.81 13.73 0.79
C VAL A 240 -12.92 13.84 -0.45
N GLY A 241 -12.01 14.82 -0.50
CA GLY A 241 -11.14 15.08 -1.64
C GLY A 241 -11.88 15.72 -2.83
N TYR A 242 -11.27 15.65 -4.00
CA TYR A 242 -11.77 16.26 -5.23
C TYR A 242 -11.62 15.28 -6.40
N SER A 243 -12.41 15.54 -7.47
CA SER A 243 -12.09 15.02 -8.79
C SER A 243 -11.25 16.08 -9.53
N PHE A 244 -10.07 15.69 -10.06
CA PHE A 244 -9.13 16.58 -10.74
C PHE A 244 -8.97 16.21 -12.22
N GLY A 245 -8.99 17.22 -13.09
CA GLY A 245 -8.88 17.05 -14.54
C GLY A 245 -7.45 16.93 -15.05
N PRO A 246 -7.28 16.68 -16.38
CA PRO A 246 -5.98 16.57 -17.03
C PRO A 246 -5.12 17.84 -16.94
N ASP A 247 -5.76 19.00 -16.82
CA ASP A 247 -5.09 20.29 -16.60
C ASP A 247 -4.38 20.36 -15.23
N TYR A 248 -4.96 19.79 -14.17
CA TYR A 248 -4.32 19.68 -12.86
C TYR A 248 -3.13 18.74 -12.89
N THR A 249 -3.28 17.59 -13.53
CA THR A 249 -2.17 16.62 -13.69
C THR A 249 -1.02 17.25 -14.46
N LYS A 250 -1.30 17.89 -15.60
CA LYS A 250 -0.29 18.57 -16.41
C LYS A 250 0.45 19.65 -15.61
N ASN A 251 -0.28 20.53 -14.96
CA ASN A 251 0.28 21.62 -14.15
C ASN A 251 1.17 21.09 -13.01
N PHE A 252 0.71 20.05 -12.28
CA PHE A 252 1.50 19.45 -11.21
C PHE A 252 2.81 18.85 -11.72
N LEU A 253 2.76 18.09 -12.81
CA LEU A 253 3.94 17.45 -13.40
C LEU A 253 4.94 18.49 -13.91
N GLU A 254 4.47 19.50 -14.63
CA GLU A 254 5.32 20.58 -15.15
C GLU A 254 5.97 21.39 -14.02
N LYS A 255 5.19 21.77 -13.00
CA LYS A 255 5.67 22.55 -11.84
C LYS A 255 6.75 21.83 -11.05
N ASN A 256 6.68 20.51 -10.94
CA ASN A 256 7.61 19.70 -10.16
C ASN A 256 8.66 18.96 -11.03
N ASN A 257 8.73 19.26 -12.33
CA ASN A 257 9.64 18.62 -13.29
C ASN A 257 9.52 17.09 -13.33
N LEU A 258 8.27 16.59 -13.30
CA LEU A 258 7.92 15.19 -13.32
C LEU A 258 7.29 14.81 -14.67
N LYS A 259 7.29 13.52 -15.01
CA LYS A 259 6.74 13.01 -16.28
C LYS A 259 5.40 12.31 -16.11
N LEU A 260 5.18 11.63 -14.99
CA LEU A 260 4.07 10.70 -14.81
C LEU A 260 3.54 10.74 -13.37
N LEU A 261 2.20 10.67 -13.25
CA LEU A 261 1.48 10.41 -12.02
C LEU A 261 1.01 8.94 -12.02
N VAL A 262 1.35 8.18 -10.99
CA VAL A 262 0.79 6.85 -10.71
C VAL A 262 -0.03 6.94 -9.43
N ARG A 263 -1.26 6.45 -9.50
CA ARG A 263 -2.19 6.42 -8.37
C ARG A 263 -2.97 5.11 -8.31
N SER A 264 -3.77 4.89 -7.28
CA SER A 264 -4.52 3.66 -7.00
C SER A 264 -5.99 3.96 -6.68
N HIS A 265 -6.57 3.45 -5.60
CA HIS A 265 -7.83 3.87 -4.99
C HIS A 265 -9.12 3.59 -5.78
N GLU A 266 -9.03 3.17 -7.02
CA GLU A 266 -10.19 2.79 -7.85
C GLU A 266 -9.98 1.44 -8.51
N VAL A 267 -10.98 0.56 -8.36
CA VAL A 267 -10.98 -0.70 -9.12
C VAL A 267 -11.05 -0.40 -10.63
N LYS A 268 -10.21 -1.07 -11.40
CA LYS A 268 -10.21 -1.01 -12.87
C LYS A 268 -10.36 -2.41 -13.43
N GLN A 269 -11.19 -2.60 -14.46
CA GLN A 269 -11.51 -3.93 -15.01
C GLN A 269 -10.27 -4.69 -15.47
N GLU A 270 -9.32 -4.00 -16.08
CA GLU A 270 -8.06 -4.58 -16.55
C GLU A 270 -6.92 -4.46 -15.49
N GLY A 271 -7.22 -4.09 -14.23
CA GLY A 271 -6.25 -3.84 -13.19
C GLY A 271 -5.49 -2.52 -13.34
N TYR A 272 -5.64 -1.81 -14.44
CA TYR A 272 -5.08 -0.47 -14.65
C TYR A 272 -5.85 0.32 -15.70
N VAL A 273 -5.63 1.62 -15.71
CA VAL A 273 -6.08 2.52 -16.79
C VAL A 273 -5.06 3.65 -16.95
N VAL A 274 -4.87 4.08 -18.21
CA VAL A 274 -4.01 5.23 -18.56
C VAL A 274 -4.91 6.36 -19.02
N GLU A 275 -4.81 7.51 -18.34
CA GLU A 275 -5.68 8.67 -18.52
C GLU A 275 -4.83 9.94 -18.68
N HIS A 276 -5.49 11.10 -18.90
CA HIS A 276 -4.86 12.42 -18.99
C HIS A 276 -3.71 12.46 -20.02
N ASP A 277 -4.00 11.99 -21.25
CA ASP A 277 -3.05 11.93 -22.35
C ASP A 277 -1.75 11.16 -21.99
N GLY A 278 -1.91 10.05 -21.27
CA GLY A 278 -0.79 9.20 -20.86
C GLY A 278 -0.04 9.69 -19.62
N LYS A 279 -0.50 10.73 -18.94
CA LYS A 279 0.20 11.35 -17.80
C LYS A 279 -0.32 10.91 -16.43
N CYS A 280 -1.44 10.17 -16.38
CA CYS A 280 -2.01 9.63 -15.14
C CYS A 280 -2.30 8.15 -15.34
N ILE A 281 -1.78 7.32 -14.44
CA ILE A 281 -2.05 5.88 -14.42
C ILE A 281 -2.73 5.54 -13.10
N THR A 282 -3.90 4.90 -13.18
CA THR A 282 -4.50 4.21 -12.05
C THR A 282 -4.08 2.74 -12.10
N ILE A 283 -3.52 2.20 -11.00
CA ILE A 283 -3.10 0.82 -10.84
C ILE A 283 -3.86 0.18 -9.67
N PHE A 284 -4.38 -1.04 -9.88
CA PHE A 284 -5.15 -1.80 -8.91
C PHE A 284 -4.68 -3.24 -8.88
N SER A 285 -4.28 -3.76 -7.72
CA SER A 285 -3.59 -5.05 -7.60
C SER A 285 -4.41 -6.13 -6.88
N ALA A 286 -5.71 -5.89 -6.62
CA ALA A 286 -6.64 -6.85 -6.05
C ALA A 286 -7.56 -7.44 -7.15
N PRO A 287 -7.22 -8.59 -7.76
CA PRO A 287 -8.05 -9.21 -8.81
C PRO A 287 -9.34 -9.77 -8.20
N ASN A 288 -10.40 -9.90 -9.03
CA ASN A 288 -11.74 -10.32 -8.59
C ASN A 288 -12.15 -9.66 -7.26
N TYR A 289 -12.02 -8.34 -7.18
CA TYR A 289 -12.18 -7.56 -5.96
C TYR A 289 -13.47 -7.90 -5.22
N CYS A 290 -13.35 -8.11 -3.90
CA CYS A 290 -14.44 -8.58 -3.04
C CYS A 290 -15.09 -9.90 -3.51
N ASP A 291 -14.38 -10.76 -4.24
CA ASP A 291 -14.88 -12.00 -4.84
C ASP A 291 -16.09 -11.82 -5.80
N GLN A 292 -16.28 -10.62 -6.32
CA GLN A 292 -17.47 -10.26 -7.09
C GLN A 292 -17.20 -9.47 -8.37
N MET A 293 -16.16 -8.65 -8.42
CA MET A 293 -15.98 -7.65 -9.47
C MET A 293 -15.47 -8.24 -10.80
N GLY A 294 -14.88 -9.43 -10.78
CA GLY A 294 -14.35 -10.11 -11.97
C GLY A 294 -13.24 -9.32 -12.70
N ASN A 295 -12.64 -8.34 -12.05
CA ASN A 295 -11.53 -7.54 -12.58
C ASN A 295 -10.21 -8.31 -12.49
N LYS A 296 -9.26 -7.97 -13.36
CA LYS A 296 -7.86 -8.37 -13.20
C LYS A 296 -7.17 -7.51 -12.14
N GLY A 297 -6.09 -8.04 -11.56
CA GLY A 297 -5.08 -7.27 -10.87
C GLY A 297 -3.95 -6.90 -11.84
N ALA A 298 -3.21 -5.83 -11.53
CA ALA A 298 -2.02 -5.49 -12.28
C ALA A 298 -0.97 -4.84 -11.40
N PHE A 299 0.30 -4.88 -11.84
CA PHE A 299 1.38 -4.07 -11.33
C PHE A 299 2.20 -3.47 -12.48
N ILE A 300 2.94 -2.41 -12.19
CA ILE A 300 3.79 -1.71 -13.16
C ILE A 300 5.26 -2.05 -12.86
N LYS A 301 6.04 -2.31 -13.92
CA LYS A 301 7.51 -2.32 -13.85
C LYS A 301 8.05 -1.09 -14.56
N PHE A 302 8.91 -0.36 -13.86
CA PHE A 302 9.69 0.73 -14.41
C PHE A 302 11.14 0.29 -14.57
N TYR A 303 11.67 0.42 -15.78
CA TYR A 303 13.07 0.23 -16.12
C TYR A 303 13.78 1.59 -16.25
N GLU A 304 15.03 1.60 -16.66
CA GLU A 304 15.86 2.81 -16.77
C GLU A 304 15.21 3.93 -17.61
N ASN A 305 14.47 3.58 -18.67
CA ASN A 305 13.76 4.54 -19.51
C ASN A 305 12.53 5.18 -18.81
N MET A 306 12.13 4.65 -17.65
CA MET A 306 10.94 5.08 -16.89
C MET A 306 9.62 4.96 -17.65
N GLU A 307 9.56 4.14 -18.72
CA GLU A 307 8.31 3.81 -19.39
C GLU A 307 7.59 2.69 -18.64
N PRO A 308 6.25 2.80 -18.40
CA PRO A 308 5.50 1.81 -17.65
C PRO A 308 5.31 0.52 -18.44
N THR A 309 5.67 -0.61 -17.86
CA THR A 309 5.39 -1.94 -18.38
C THR A 309 4.41 -2.63 -17.44
N PHE A 310 3.22 -2.98 -17.95
CA PHE A 310 2.15 -3.57 -17.15
C PHE A 310 2.23 -5.09 -17.15
N THR A 311 2.00 -5.69 -15.98
CA THR A 311 1.78 -7.13 -15.81
C THR A 311 0.41 -7.32 -15.19
N GLN A 312 -0.49 -7.98 -15.91
CA GLN A 312 -1.84 -8.31 -15.46
C GLN A 312 -1.87 -9.74 -14.91
N PHE A 313 -2.76 -10.00 -13.97
CA PHE A 313 -2.98 -11.34 -13.41
C PHE A 313 -4.41 -11.52 -12.93
N ASP A 314 -4.86 -12.76 -12.94
CA ASP A 314 -6.16 -13.17 -12.42
C ASP A 314 -6.05 -13.55 -10.93
N ALA A 315 -7.20 -13.60 -10.24
CA ALA A 315 -7.27 -14.07 -8.87
C ALA A 315 -6.86 -15.56 -8.77
N VAL A 316 -6.14 -15.88 -7.69
CA VAL A 316 -5.79 -17.27 -7.40
C VAL A 316 -6.80 -17.89 -6.42
N PRO A 317 -6.93 -19.23 -6.41
CA PRO A 317 -7.76 -19.90 -5.42
C PRO A 317 -7.32 -19.57 -3.99
N HIS A 318 -8.29 -19.34 -3.13
CA HIS A 318 -8.08 -19.09 -1.70
C HIS A 318 -9.08 -19.90 -0.85
N PRO A 319 -8.84 -20.10 0.45
CA PRO A 319 -9.79 -20.73 1.35
C PRO A 319 -11.13 -19.98 1.38
N ASN A 320 -12.22 -20.70 1.65
CA ASN A 320 -13.56 -20.12 1.72
C ASN A 320 -13.70 -19.21 2.95
N VAL A 321 -13.18 -17.99 2.84
CA VAL A 321 -13.32 -16.91 3.83
C VAL A 321 -14.09 -15.79 3.14
N PRO A 322 -15.34 -15.50 3.52
CA PRO A 322 -16.16 -14.50 2.85
C PRO A 322 -15.50 -13.11 2.91
N PRO A 323 -15.56 -12.32 1.83
CA PRO A 323 -15.14 -10.92 1.89
C PRO A 323 -16.00 -10.16 2.92
N MET A 324 -15.43 -9.12 3.52
CA MET A 324 -16.09 -8.29 4.54
C MET A 324 -16.64 -9.04 5.75
N GLN A 325 -16.16 -10.26 6.05
CA GLN A 325 -16.62 -11.10 7.18
C GLN A 325 -16.62 -10.33 8.51
N TYR A 326 -15.72 -9.40 8.70
CA TYR A 326 -15.55 -8.62 9.92
C TYR A 326 -16.03 -7.17 9.81
N ALA A 327 -16.69 -6.81 8.71
CA ALA A 327 -17.22 -5.46 8.51
C ALA A 327 -18.33 -5.12 9.50
N SER A 328 -18.54 -3.83 9.74
CA SER A 328 -19.61 -3.36 10.61
C SER A 328 -20.99 -3.72 10.05
N SER A 329 -21.88 -4.21 10.91
CA SER A 329 -23.29 -4.51 10.57
C SER A 329 -24.09 -3.28 10.10
N MET A 330 -23.52 -2.08 10.17
CA MET A 330 -24.16 -0.85 9.66
C MET A 330 -24.13 -0.75 8.13
N LEU A 331 -23.45 -1.68 7.43
CA LEU A 331 -23.37 -1.71 5.97
C LEU A 331 -24.43 -2.61 5.32
N TYR A 332 -25.26 -3.30 6.11
CA TYR A 332 -26.31 -4.21 5.65
C TYR A 332 -27.69 -3.71 6.05
#